data_6858eab029d04115f0263fe31936c8f0
#
_entry.id   6858eab029d04115f0263fe31936c8f0
#
_cell.length_a   1.000
_cell.length_b   1.000
_cell.length_c   1.000
_cell.angle_alpha   90.00
_cell.angle_beta   90.00
_cell.angle_gamma   90.00
#
_symmetry.space_group_name_H-M   'P 1'
#
loop_
_entity.id
_entity.type
_entity.pdbx_description
1 polymer ?
#
loop_
_entity_poly.entity_id
_entity_poly.type
_entity_poly.pdbx_seq_one_letter_code
_entity_poly.pdbx_strand_id
1 'polypeptide(L)'
;MNLITEYVYAHSVDQYHYIGWPDFGAPTEVDSIIVLAKAVRKLVAENKTNSKIVVHCSAGVGRTGTFIALYHYMKILDEMVPEYKRVQQLGDPTSVDVSEMTIDIFNHVFDLRKQRCEMVSKKATQFLEIEATLI
;
A
#
# COMPACT_ATOMS: atom_id res chain seq x y z
N MET A 1 -52.18 -6.95 9.83
CA MET A 1 -51.05 -7.76 9.34
C MET A 1 -50.11 -6.79 8.64
N ASN A 2 -49.09 -6.28 9.37
CA ASN A 2 -48.15 -5.32 8.82
C ASN A 2 -47.05 -6.08 8.07
N LEU A 3 -47.08 -5.98 6.74
CA LEU A 3 -45.97 -6.45 5.89
C LEU A 3 -44.79 -5.50 6.11
N ILE A 4 -43.79 -5.97 6.85
CA ILE A 4 -42.49 -5.30 6.90
C ILE A 4 -41.80 -5.58 5.57
N THR A 5 -41.80 -4.60 4.69
CA THR A 5 -41.04 -4.69 3.44
C THR A 5 -39.57 -4.48 3.81
N GLU A 6 -38.82 -5.55 3.92
CA GLU A 6 -37.36 -5.51 4.14
C GLU A 6 -36.68 -5.05 2.85
N TYR A 7 -36.16 -3.83 2.82
CA TYR A 7 -35.37 -3.35 1.68
C TYR A 7 -33.97 -3.93 1.77
N VAL A 8 -33.68 -4.88 0.89
CA VAL A 8 -32.33 -5.42 0.73
C VAL A 8 -31.55 -4.46 -0.19
N TYR A 9 -30.59 -3.73 0.38
CA TYR A 9 -29.65 -2.93 -0.40
C TYR A 9 -28.49 -3.82 -0.84
N ALA A 10 -28.35 -4.05 -2.15
CA ALA A 10 -27.20 -4.74 -2.71
C ALA A 10 -26.13 -3.73 -3.10
N HIS A 11 -24.90 -3.97 -2.66
CA HIS A 11 -23.72 -3.22 -3.08
C HIS A 11 -22.82 -4.13 -3.90
N SER A 12 -22.30 -3.60 -5.03
CA SER A 12 -21.26 -4.27 -5.79
C SER A 12 -19.90 -3.92 -5.21
N VAL A 13 -19.06 -4.92 -5.02
CA VAL A 13 -17.71 -4.78 -4.47
C VAL A 13 -16.76 -5.58 -5.34
N ASP A 14 -15.67 -4.96 -5.79
CA ASP A 14 -14.58 -5.66 -6.46
C ASP A 14 -13.65 -6.26 -5.40
N GLN A 15 -13.47 -7.58 -5.41
CA GLN A 15 -12.60 -8.29 -4.48
C GLN A 15 -11.33 -8.75 -5.16
N TYR A 16 -10.19 -8.35 -4.62
CA TYR A 16 -8.86 -8.84 -4.98
C TYR A 16 -8.34 -9.76 -3.88
N HIS A 17 -8.22 -11.04 -4.19
CA HIS A 17 -7.79 -12.06 -3.23
C HIS A 17 -6.38 -12.54 -3.57
N TYR A 18 -5.40 -12.20 -2.73
CA TYR A 18 -4.03 -12.67 -2.85
C TYR A 18 -3.83 -13.94 -2.02
N ILE A 19 -3.57 -15.07 -2.70
CA ILE A 19 -3.42 -16.39 -2.09
C ILE A 19 -1.95 -16.83 -1.89
N GLY A 20 -0.99 -16.08 -2.45
CA GLY A 20 0.44 -16.40 -2.42
C GLY A 20 1.17 -16.02 -1.13
N TRP A 21 0.45 -15.69 -0.05
CA TRP A 21 1.06 -15.33 1.22
C TRP A 21 0.64 -16.28 2.34
N PRO A 22 1.50 -17.23 2.73
CA PRO A 22 1.19 -18.17 3.78
C PRO A 22 1.03 -17.51 5.14
N ASP A 23 0.23 -18.12 6.01
CA ASP A 23 0.10 -17.66 7.40
C ASP A 23 1.45 -17.77 8.12
N PHE A 24 1.75 -16.77 8.94
CA PHE A 24 2.99 -16.67 9.73
C PHE A 24 4.31 -16.60 8.92
N GLY A 25 4.24 -16.34 7.60
CA GLY A 25 5.37 -16.22 6.71
C GLY A 25 5.54 -14.83 6.08
N ALA A 26 6.53 -14.73 5.20
CA ALA A 26 6.65 -13.70 4.19
C ALA A 26 6.02 -14.19 2.88
N PRO A 27 5.65 -13.29 1.94
CA PRO A 27 5.21 -13.72 0.63
C PRO A 27 6.31 -14.50 -0.08
N THR A 28 5.92 -15.52 -0.83
CA THR A 28 6.87 -16.31 -1.63
C THR A 28 7.38 -15.55 -2.84
N GLU A 29 6.59 -14.60 -3.33
CA GLU A 29 6.89 -13.76 -4.49
C GLU A 29 6.50 -12.31 -4.20
N VAL A 30 7.50 -11.45 -4.12
CA VAL A 30 7.37 -10.03 -3.85
C VAL A 30 6.67 -9.30 -4.99
N ASP A 31 7.08 -9.60 -6.22
CA ASP A 31 6.55 -8.95 -7.43
C ASP A 31 5.03 -9.05 -7.52
N SER A 32 4.46 -10.18 -7.09
CA SER A 32 3.01 -10.39 -7.13
C SER A 32 2.23 -9.41 -6.25
N ILE A 33 2.78 -9.00 -5.09
CA ILE A 33 2.15 -8.02 -4.21
C ILE A 33 2.26 -6.62 -4.80
N ILE A 34 3.40 -6.31 -5.41
CA ILE A 34 3.61 -5.04 -6.10
C ILE A 34 2.62 -4.91 -7.27
N VAL A 35 2.46 -5.97 -8.06
CA VAL A 35 1.48 -6.03 -9.16
C VAL A 35 0.05 -5.81 -8.63
N LEU A 36 -0.31 -6.48 -7.53
CA LEU A 36 -1.61 -6.28 -6.88
C LEU A 36 -1.80 -4.83 -6.44
N ALA A 37 -0.82 -4.24 -5.77
CA ALA A 37 -0.90 -2.85 -5.31
C ALA A 37 -1.03 -1.87 -6.50
N LYS A 38 -0.28 -2.09 -7.59
CA LYS A 38 -0.41 -1.31 -8.84
C LYS A 38 -1.81 -1.44 -9.44
N ALA A 39 -2.37 -2.64 -9.49
CA ALA A 39 -3.71 -2.88 -10.03
C ALA A 39 -4.79 -2.16 -9.21
N VAL A 40 -4.73 -2.23 -7.88
CA VAL A 40 -5.66 -1.53 -6.99
C VAL A 40 -5.52 -0.01 -7.14
N ARG A 41 -4.29 0.52 -7.24
CA ARG A 41 -4.05 1.96 -7.46
C ARG A 41 -4.64 2.44 -8.79
N LYS A 42 -4.44 1.67 -9.86
CA LYS A 42 -5.01 1.97 -11.18
C LYS A 42 -6.53 2.04 -11.11
N LEU A 43 -7.16 1.03 -10.49
CA LEU A 43 -8.61 1.00 -10.31
C LEU A 43 -9.13 2.22 -9.55
N VAL A 44 -8.47 2.61 -8.47
CA VAL A 44 -8.85 3.79 -7.68
C VAL A 44 -8.70 5.08 -8.48
N ALA A 45 -7.65 5.20 -9.30
CA ALA A 45 -7.44 6.36 -10.15
C ALA A 45 -8.47 6.45 -11.29
N GLU A 46 -8.90 5.32 -11.85
CA GLU A 46 -9.91 5.25 -12.91
C GLU A 46 -11.34 5.47 -12.38
N ASN A 47 -11.60 5.06 -11.14
CA ASN A 47 -12.89 5.29 -10.48
C ASN A 47 -12.99 6.73 -10.00
N LYS A 48 -13.79 7.54 -10.71
CA LYS A 48 -14.11 8.93 -10.33
C LYS A 48 -14.97 9.04 -9.06
N THR A 49 -15.41 7.92 -8.50
CA THR A 49 -16.14 7.84 -7.26
C THR A 49 -15.15 7.80 -6.08
N ASN A 50 -15.49 8.45 -4.97
CA ASN A 50 -14.69 8.40 -3.73
C ASN A 50 -14.79 7.02 -3.07
N SER A 51 -14.43 5.97 -3.82
CA SER A 51 -14.52 4.58 -3.39
C SER A 51 -13.56 4.32 -2.24
N LYS A 52 -14.02 3.57 -1.24
CA LYS A 52 -13.21 3.16 -0.10
C LYS A 52 -12.54 1.82 -0.40
N ILE A 53 -11.27 1.69 0.03
CA ILE A 53 -10.56 0.42 0.00
C ILE A 53 -10.66 -0.22 1.38
N VAL A 54 -11.10 -1.46 1.42
CA VAL A 54 -11.05 -2.28 2.64
C VAL A 54 -9.96 -3.33 2.46
N VAL A 55 -8.98 -3.33 3.36
CA VAL A 55 -7.87 -4.30 3.35
C VAL A 55 -8.00 -5.19 4.58
N HIS A 56 -8.00 -6.50 4.40
CA HIS A 56 -8.05 -7.44 5.49
C HIS A 56 -7.21 -8.69 5.23
N CYS A 57 -6.82 -9.35 6.30
CA CYS A 57 -6.29 -10.71 6.31
C CYS A 57 -6.96 -11.48 7.45
N SER A 58 -6.33 -12.49 8.04
CA SER A 58 -6.94 -13.19 9.20
C SER A 58 -7.02 -12.29 10.44
N ALA A 59 -5.88 -11.82 10.97
CA ALA A 59 -5.84 -10.93 12.15
C ALA A 59 -6.00 -9.44 11.82
N GLY A 60 -5.84 -9.05 10.57
CA GLY A 60 -5.93 -7.66 10.13
C GLY A 60 -4.76 -6.78 10.59
N VAL A 61 -3.59 -7.36 10.82
CA VAL A 61 -2.39 -6.64 11.30
C VAL A 61 -1.14 -6.90 10.45
N GLY A 62 -0.73 -8.16 10.25
CA GLY A 62 0.52 -8.51 9.54
C GLY A 62 0.44 -8.20 8.05
N ARG A 63 -0.17 -9.10 7.27
CA ARG A 63 -0.36 -8.95 5.81
C ARG A 63 -1.08 -7.66 5.45
N THR A 64 -2.12 -7.32 6.19
CA THR A 64 -2.87 -6.07 6.04
C THR A 64 -1.99 -4.84 6.20
N GLY A 65 -1.23 -4.77 7.29
CA GLY A 65 -0.34 -3.63 7.55
C GLY A 65 0.75 -3.49 6.50
N THR A 66 1.33 -4.61 6.05
CA THR A 66 2.35 -4.61 5.01
C THR A 66 1.80 -4.11 3.67
N PHE A 67 0.62 -4.56 3.26
CA PHE A 67 -0.01 -4.09 2.03
C PHE A 67 -0.34 -2.60 2.09
N ILE A 68 -0.86 -2.11 3.22
CA ILE A 68 -1.17 -0.69 3.42
C ILE A 68 0.11 0.15 3.34
N ALA A 69 1.20 -0.30 4.00
CA ALA A 69 2.48 0.38 3.95
C ALA A 69 3.03 0.46 2.52
N LEU A 70 3.06 -0.68 1.81
CA LEU A 70 3.50 -0.74 0.42
C LEU A 70 2.67 0.18 -0.50
N TYR A 71 1.36 0.13 -0.39
CA TYR A 71 0.45 0.98 -1.15
C TYR A 71 0.75 2.47 -0.94
N HIS A 72 1.03 2.87 0.30
CA HIS A 72 1.36 4.24 0.65
C HIS A 72 2.76 4.65 0.15
N TYR A 73 3.76 3.76 0.25
CA TYR A 73 5.09 4.03 -0.32
C TYR A 73 5.05 4.24 -1.83
N MET A 74 4.29 3.42 -2.55
CA MET A 74 4.09 3.61 -3.99
C MET A 74 3.47 4.98 -4.31
N LYS A 75 2.58 5.49 -3.45
CA LYS A 75 2.02 6.83 -3.61
C LYS A 75 3.09 7.91 -3.42
N ILE A 76 3.90 7.81 -2.39
CA ILE A 76 5.02 8.73 -2.14
C ILE A 76 5.99 8.72 -3.33
N LEU A 77 6.37 7.55 -3.82
CA LEU A 77 7.26 7.41 -4.97
C LEU A 77 6.68 8.06 -6.23
N ASP A 78 5.40 7.89 -6.50
CA ASP A 78 4.75 8.54 -7.66
C ASP A 78 4.77 10.08 -7.55
N GLU A 79 4.74 10.62 -6.34
CA GLU A 79 4.85 12.07 -6.09
C GLU A 79 6.30 12.55 -6.22
N MET A 80 7.28 11.74 -5.80
CA MET A 80 8.71 12.09 -5.83
C MET A 80 9.35 11.98 -7.22
N VAL A 81 9.02 10.92 -7.98
CA VAL A 81 9.64 10.63 -9.29
C VAL A 81 9.47 11.75 -10.33
N PRO A 82 8.32 12.41 -10.48
CA PRO A 82 8.18 13.52 -11.42
C PRO A 82 9.07 14.70 -11.08
N GLU A 83 9.19 15.03 -9.80
CA GLU A 83 10.06 16.13 -9.33
C GLU A 83 11.53 15.81 -9.59
N TYR A 84 11.97 14.60 -9.30
CA TYR A 84 13.32 14.13 -9.62
C TYR A 84 13.64 14.24 -11.11
N LYS A 85 12.73 13.80 -11.98
CA LYS A 85 12.89 13.91 -13.44
C LYS A 85 12.95 15.37 -13.91
N ARG A 86 12.14 16.23 -13.32
CA ARG A 86 12.12 17.67 -13.62
C ARG A 86 13.46 18.31 -13.31
N VAL A 87 14.03 18.01 -12.15
CA VAL A 87 15.33 18.54 -11.72
C VAL A 87 16.47 18.05 -12.62
N GLN A 88 16.48 16.77 -12.99
CA GLN A 88 17.46 16.25 -13.94
C GLN A 88 17.40 16.94 -15.31
N GLN A 89 16.19 17.26 -15.80
CA GLN A 89 16.02 17.93 -17.09
C GLN A 89 16.47 19.40 -17.07
N LEU A 90 16.40 20.08 -15.92
CA LEU A 90 16.83 21.47 -15.76
C LEU A 90 18.34 21.62 -15.70
N GLY A 91 19.11 20.53 -15.68
CA GLY A 91 20.58 20.55 -15.78
C GLY A 91 21.30 21.14 -14.57
N ASP A 92 20.62 21.34 -13.45
CA ASP A 92 21.21 21.74 -12.19
C ASP A 92 21.31 20.53 -11.23
N PRO A 93 22.43 19.79 -11.25
CA PRO A 93 22.62 18.61 -10.42
C PRO A 93 22.74 18.94 -8.91
N THR A 94 22.81 20.24 -8.55
CA THR A 94 22.98 20.66 -7.15
C THR A 94 21.66 20.90 -6.42
N SER A 95 20.54 20.89 -7.13
CA SER A 95 19.25 21.31 -6.57
C SER A 95 18.45 20.23 -5.87
N VAL A 96 18.75 18.93 -6.10
CA VAL A 96 18.16 17.81 -5.33
C VAL A 96 19.21 16.73 -5.12
N ASP A 97 19.63 16.57 -3.89
CA ASP A 97 20.43 15.43 -3.48
C ASP A 97 19.53 14.20 -3.40
N VAL A 98 19.70 13.29 -4.37
CA VAL A 98 18.94 12.02 -4.41
C VAL A 98 19.19 11.18 -3.17
N SER A 99 20.35 11.36 -2.50
CA SER A 99 20.68 10.68 -1.25
C SER A 99 19.74 11.11 -0.10
N GLU A 100 19.09 12.27 -0.22
CA GLU A 100 18.08 12.74 0.74
C GLU A 100 16.67 12.21 0.45
N MET A 101 16.43 11.60 -0.72
CA MET A 101 15.14 11.00 -1.06
C MET A 101 15.01 9.63 -0.40
N THR A 102 14.84 9.61 0.89
CA THR A 102 14.67 8.39 1.68
C THR A 102 13.20 8.21 2.09
N ILE A 103 12.72 6.98 2.02
CA ILE A 103 11.43 6.62 2.62
C ILE A 103 11.71 6.17 4.05
N ASP A 104 11.21 6.94 5.02
CA ASP A 104 11.34 6.59 6.43
C ASP A 104 10.33 5.48 6.80
N ILE A 105 10.73 4.24 6.55
CA ILE A 105 9.94 3.04 6.81
C ILE A 105 9.59 2.92 8.29
N PHE A 106 10.54 3.23 9.17
CA PHE A 106 10.37 3.09 10.60
C PHE A 106 9.25 4.00 11.12
N ASN A 107 9.31 5.29 10.83
CA ASN A 107 8.29 6.23 11.27
C ASN A 107 6.94 5.95 10.63
N HIS A 108 6.91 5.51 9.38
CA HIS A 108 5.67 5.16 8.72
C HIS A 108 4.99 3.93 9.38
N VAL A 109 5.73 2.88 9.67
CA VAL A 109 5.21 1.71 10.41
C VAL A 109 4.79 2.10 11.83
N PHE A 110 5.54 3.00 12.47
CA PHE A 110 5.19 3.52 13.79
C PHE A 110 3.85 4.27 13.77
N ASP A 111 3.60 5.08 12.75
CA ASP A 111 2.33 5.80 12.58
C ASP A 111 1.15 4.86 12.29
N LEU A 112 1.36 3.80 11.52
CA LEU A 112 0.36 2.75 11.36
C LEU A 112 0.03 2.07 12.70
N ARG A 113 1.04 1.83 13.55
CA ARG A 113 0.86 1.23 14.89
C ARG A 113 0.16 2.14 15.89
N LYS A 114 0.23 3.46 15.72
CA LYS A 114 -0.59 4.41 16.50
C LYS A 114 -2.09 4.28 16.16
N GLN A 115 -2.42 3.96 14.92
CA GLN A 115 -3.81 3.79 14.49
C GLN A 115 -4.35 2.41 14.86
N ARG A 116 -3.53 1.38 14.72
CA ARG A 116 -3.84 -0.01 15.12
C ARG A 116 -2.56 -0.71 15.57
N CYS A 117 -2.53 -1.18 16.81
CA CYS A 117 -1.37 -1.87 17.37
C CYS A 117 -1.00 -3.11 16.52
N GLU A 118 0.28 -3.50 16.54
CA GLU A 118 0.83 -4.66 15.85
C GLU A 118 0.77 -4.63 14.32
N MET A 119 0.42 -3.47 13.72
CA MET A 119 0.48 -3.31 12.27
C MET A 119 1.90 -3.57 11.77
N VAL A 120 2.01 -4.35 10.69
CA VAL A 120 3.25 -4.84 10.09
C VAL A 120 4.03 -5.75 11.04
N SER A 121 4.03 -7.05 10.80
CA SER A 121 4.80 -8.01 11.62
C SER A 121 6.31 -7.77 11.47
N LYS A 122 7.11 -8.20 12.48
CA LYS A 122 8.58 -8.08 12.45
C LYS A 122 9.22 -8.65 11.17
N LYS A 123 8.73 -9.80 10.68
CA LYS A 123 9.22 -10.39 9.43
C LYS A 123 8.86 -9.57 8.19
N ALA A 124 7.70 -8.92 8.21
CA ALA A 124 7.26 -8.08 7.11
C ALA A 124 7.93 -6.70 7.12
N THR A 125 8.43 -6.22 8.26
CA THR A 125 9.27 -5.01 8.32
C THR A 125 10.56 -5.21 7.55
N GLN A 126 11.25 -6.35 7.76
CA GLN A 126 12.45 -6.70 7.00
C GLN A 126 12.20 -6.76 5.48
N PHE A 127 11.03 -7.25 5.08
CA PHE A 127 10.62 -7.26 3.69
C PHE A 127 10.49 -5.85 3.11
N LEU A 128 9.85 -4.92 3.80
CA LEU A 128 9.71 -3.53 3.34
C LEU A 128 11.06 -2.81 3.27
N GLU A 129 12.00 -3.11 4.17
CA GLU A 129 13.36 -2.55 4.16
C GLU A 129 14.17 -3.01 2.94
N ILE A 130 14.05 -4.28 2.56
CA ILE A 130 14.74 -4.83 1.37
C ILE A 130 14.22 -4.15 0.10
N GLU A 131 12.91 -4.00 -0.04
CA GLU A 131 12.30 -3.37 -1.22
C GLU A 131 12.62 -1.89 -1.35
N ALA A 132 12.70 -1.15 -0.25
CA ALA A 132 13.09 0.25 -0.27
C ALA A 132 14.55 0.47 -0.72
N THR A 133 15.38 -0.57 -0.65
CA THR A 133 16.79 -0.54 -1.09
C THR A 133 16.93 -0.86 -2.58
N LEU A 134 15.91 -1.48 -3.19
CA LEU A 134 15.93 -1.94 -4.59
C LEU A 134 15.24 -0.96 -5.58
N ILE A 135 14.65 0.14 -5.08
CA ILE A 135 13.99 1.20 -5.85
C ILE A 135 14.88 2.43 -5.93
#